data_ffe0bcb4071f54a43986d63bb167392a
#
_entry.id   ffe0bcb4071f54a43986d63bb167392a
#
_cell.length_a   1.000
_cell.length_b   1.000
_cell.length_c   1.000
_cell.angle_alpha   90.00
_cell.angle_beta   90.00
_cell.angle_gamma   90.00
#
_symmetry.space_group_name_H-M   'P 1'
#
loop_
_entity.id
_entity.type
_entity.pdbx_description
1 polymer ?
#
loop_
_entity_poly.entity_id
_entity_poly.type
_entity_poly.pdbx_seq_one_letter_code
_entity_poly.pdbx_strand_id
1 'polypeptide(L)'
;TLYFMWLDASLEPPDPPREGVAGEAWSVHGGGFYRVEKFGVAPPALPRRLHWFKWEAGMTFVTGALLLLLVFHYGMGGAVFVEPRLAALGGAGATAFFAALACLSWLLYDALFRSRLGRSRPLHAAAIGFAALVLVIWALCRVMQPQAAFVHVGALVGRAPDADRGLQGKIRSTHNSYLTLPVVFMMLSKNFSSTWGSEHAWAILTGLIVIGAIVRHWFLLHDKGRTHEGRWIWPAAIAGAFVLFLVARAG
;
A
#
# COMPACT_ATOMS: atom_id res chain seq x y z
N THR A 1 4.97 -9.54 -3.21
CA THR A 1 3.57 -9.14 -2.98
C THR A 1 2.68 -9.45 -4.19
N LEU A 2 3.02 -9.01 -5.42
CA LEU A 2 2.22 -9.28 -6.62
C LEU A 2 2.05 -10.79 -6.89
N TYR A 3 3.11 -11.57 -6.72
CA TYR A 3 3.05 -13.03 -6.84
C TYR A 3 2.02 -13.65 -5.89
N PHE A 4 2.02 -13.26 -4.63
CA PHE A 4 1.05 -13.77 -3.65
C PHE A 4 -0.38 -13.31 -3.92
N MET A 5 -0.56 -12.09 -4.48
CA MET A 5 -1.87 -11.64 -4.94
C MET A 5 -2.39 -12.49 -6.10
N TRP A 6 -1.52 -12.79 -7.07
CA TRP A 6 -1.84 -13.70 -8.16
C TRP A 6 -2.12 -15.11 -7.66
N LEU A 7 -1.26 -15.64 -6.78
CA LEU A 7 -1.42 -16.97 -6.22
C LEU A 7 -2.76 -17.11 -5.48
N ASP A 8 -3.11 -16.14 -4.62
CA ASP A 8 -4.40 -16.13 -3.90
C ASP A 8 -5.60 -16.12 -4.86
N ALA A 9 -5.51 -15.38 -5.98
CA ALA A 9 -6.55 -15.33 -7.00
C ALA A 9 -6.62 -16.60 -7.87
N SER A 10 -5.58 -17.43 -7.85
CA SER A 10 -5.46 -18.66 -8.65
C SER A 10 -5.76 -19.93 -7.82
N LEU A 11 -6.16 -19.77 -6.55
CA LEU A 11 -6.47 -20.91 -5.70
C LEU A 11 -7.83 -21.49 -6.06
N GLU A 12 -7.86 -22.80 -6.27
CA GLU A 12 -9.08 -23.58 -6.50
C GLU A 12 -9.36 -24.49 -5.28
N PRO A 13 -10.61 -24.87 -5.03
CA PRO A 13 -10.91 -25.87 -4.01
C PRO A 13 -10.14 -27.17 -4.28
N PRO A 14 -9.55 -27.81 -3.27
CA PRO A 14 -8.82 -29.06 -3.47
C PRO A 14 -9.77 -30.19 -3.91
N ASP A 15 -9.35 -30.97 -4.90
CA ASP A 15 -10.07 -32.16 -5.36
C ASP A 15 -9.14 -33.38 -5.29
N PRO A 16 -9.44 -34.39 -4.45
CA PRO A 16 -10.54 -34.46 -3.47
C PRO A 16 -10.38 -33.45 -2.32
N PRO A 17 -11.48 -33.06 -1.64
CA PRO A 17 -11.45 -32.17 -0.50
C PRO A 17 -10.51 -32.66 0.60
N ARG A 18 -9.70 -31.74 1.18
CA ARG A 18 -8.73 -32.04 2.24
C ARG A 18 -8.97 -31.12 3.43
N GLU A 19 -8.94 -31.75 4.62
CA GLU A 19 -9.17 -31.05 5.90
C GLU A 19 -8.16 -29.91 6.10
N GLY A 20 -8.66 -28.73 6.45
CA GLY A 20 -7.83 -27.54 6.72
C GLY A 20 -7.29 -26.82 5.50
N VAL A 21 -7.36 -27.39 4.30
CA VAL A 21 -6.91 -26.76 3.05
C VAL A 21 -8.01 -25.86 2.50
N ALA A 22 -7.74 -24.57 2.46
CA ALA A 22 -8.67 -23.56 1.94
C ALA A 22 -8.62 -23.40 0.41
N GLY A 23 -7.55 -23.88 -0.22
CA GLY A 23 -7.37 -23.85 -1.66
C GLY A 23 -6.01 -24.38 -2.08
N GLU A 24 -5.89 -24.76 -3.35
CA GLU A 24 -4.63 -25.17 -3.96
C GLU A 24 -4.44 -24.54 -5.33
N ALA A 25 -3.20 -24.34 -5.72
CA ALA A 25 -2.84 -23.91 -7.07
C ALA A 25 -1.72 -24.79 -7.62
N TRP A 26 -1.84 -25.16 -8.87
CA TRP A 26 -0.83 -25.89 -9.60
C TRP A 26 -0.09 -24.95 -10.55
N SER A 27 1.21 -25.08 -10.62
CA SER A 27 2.05 -24.36 -11.54
C SER A 27 3.12 -25.23 -12.16
N VAL A 28 3.60 -24.84 -13.33
CA VAL A 28 4.71 -25.49 -14.03
C VAL A 28 5.85 -24.47 -14.18
N HIS A 29 7.06 -24.87 -13.80
CA HIS A 29 8.25 -24.06 -14.04
C HIS A 29 9.47 -24.96 -14.23
N GLY A 30 10.25 -24.69 -15.27
CA GLY A 30 11.47 -25.46 -15.58
C GLY A 30 11.24 -26.95 -15.79
N GLY A 31 10.05 -27.36 -16.30
CA GLY A 31 9.65 -28.76 -16.50
C GLY A 31 9.19 -29.47 -15.25
N GLY A 32 9.19 -28.83 -14.07
CA GLY A 32 8.65 -29.36 -12.82
C GLY A 32 7.26 -28.85 -12.53
N PHE A 33 6.41 -29.71 -11.92
CA PHE A 33 5.10 -29.37 -11.43
C PHE A 33 5.17 -29.00 -9.94
N TYR A 34 4.59 -27.86 -9.61
CA TYR A 34 4.54 -27.35 -8.23
C TYR A 34 3.10 -27.24 -7.79
N ARG A 35 2.80 -27.75 -6.61
CA ARG A 35 1.50 -27.59 -5.95
C ARG A 35 1.66 -26.77 -4.69
N VAL A 36 0.94 -25.67 -4.61
CA VAL A 36 0.88 -24.82 -3.42
C VAL A 36 -0.48 -24.98 -2.75
N GLU A 37 -0.47 -25.29 -1.46
CA GLU A 37 -1.67 -25.43 -0.64
C GLU A 37 -1.76 -24.25 0.33
N LYS A 38 -2.93 -23.65 0.43
CA LYS A 38 -3.23 -22.62 1.40
C LYS A 38 -4.09 -23.19 2.51
N PHE A 39 -3.59 -23.13 3.73
CA PHE A 39 -4.35 -23.54 4.91
C PHE A 39 -5.15 -22.36 5.47
N GLY A 40 -6.41 -22.60 5.86
CA GLY A 40 -7.27 -21.59 6.49
C GLY A 40 -6.81 -21.24 7.90
N VAL A 41 -6.23 -22.22 8.60
CA VAL A 41 -5.57 -22.12 9.91
C VAL A 41 -4.21 -22.82 9.84
N ALA A 42 -3.38 -22.65 10.86
CA ALA A 42 -2.09 -23.37 10.90
C ALA A 42 -2.30 -24.88 10.81
N PRO A 43 -1.55 -25.60 9.95
CA PRO A 43 -1.64 -27.05 9.88
C PRO A 43 -1.20 -27.68 11.21
N PRO A 44 -1.67 -28.90 11.54
CA PRO A 44 -1.33 -29.59 12.79
C PRO A 44 0.17 -29.80 13.01
N ALA A 45 0.91 -29.94 11.91
CA ALA A 45 2.37 -30.05 11.93
C ALA A 45 2.97 -29.02 10.94
N LEU A 46 3.79 -28.12 11.46
CA LEU A 46 4.57 -27.21 10.64
C LEU A 46 5.83 -27.91 10.11
N PRO A 47 6.26 -27.58 8.87
CA PRO A 47 7.51 -28.11 8.34
C PRO A 47 8.71 -27.64 9.19
N ARG A 48 9.74 -28.49 9.32
CA ARG A 48 10.97 -28.14 10.06
C ARG A 48 11.66 -26.89 9.53
N ARG A 49 11.54 -26.63 8.23
CA ARG A 49 12.06 -25.42 7.57
C ARG A 49 10.87 -24.61 7.05
N LEU A 50 10.53 -23.57 7.78
CA LEU A 50 9.52 -22.61 7.37
C LEU A 50 10.23 -21.35 6.87
N HIS A 51 9.99 -20.98 5.60
CA HIS A 51 10.53 -19.74 5.05
C HIS A 51 9.65 -18.57 5.47
N TRP A 52 10.25 -17.56 6.08
CA TRP A 52 9.57 -16.37 6.53
C TRP A 52 9.93 -15.19 5.62
N PHE A 53 9.07 -14.87 4.67
CA PHE A 53 9.24 -13.70 3.77
C PHE A 53 9.31 -12.34 4.47
N LYS A 54 9.22 -12.32 5.81
CA LYS A 54 9.40 -11.10 6.60
C LYS A 54 10.78 -10.46 6.44
N TRP A 55 11.82 -11.26 6.21
CA TRP A 55 13.18 -10.77 6.04
C TRP A 55 13.36 -10.06 4.72
N GLU A 56 12.82 -10.60 3.63
CA GLU A 56 12.84 -9.97 2.31
C GLU A 56 12.04 -8.65 2.34
N ALA A 57 10.85 -8.67 2.95
CA ALA A 57 10.05 -7.47 3.14
C ALA A 57 10.78 -6.43 4.02
N GLY A 58 11.39 -6.87 5.12
CA GLY A 58 12.18 -6.01 6.01
C GLY A 58 13.37 -5.38 5.31
N MET A 59 14.15 -6.16 4.57
CA MET A 59 15.31 -5.66 3.81
C MET A 59 14.88 -4.70 2.71
N THR A 60 13.79 -4.98 2.00
CA THR A 60 13.23 -4.06 1.01
C THR A 60 12.84 -2.71 1.66
N PHE A 61 12.22 -2.76 2.83
CA PHE A 61 11.91 -1.54 3.58
C PHE A 61 13.17 -0.77 4.00
N VAL A 62 14.15 -1.44 4.57
CA VAL A 62 15.42 -0.82 5.04
C VAL A 62 16.17 -0.18 3.86
N THR A 63 16.34 -0.91 2.76
CA THR A 63 17.04 -0.38 1.57
C THR A 63 16.27 0.79 0.94
N GLY A 64 14.95 0.71 0.88
CA GLY A 64 14.10 1.80 0.41
C GLY A 64 14.18 3.04 1.30
N ALA A 65 14.18 2.87 2.61
CA ALA A 65 14.34 3.96 3.57
C ALA A 65 15.72 4.62 3.46
N LEU A 66 16.79 3.81 3.35
CA LEU A 66 18.14 4.33 3.15
C LEU A 66 18.24 5.11 1.84
N LEU A 67 17.66 4.60 0.75
CA LEU A 67 17.65 5.29 -0.53
C LEU A 67 16.89 6.62 -0.45
N LEU A 68 15.74 6.65 0.23
CA LEU A 68 14.98 7.88 0.47
C LEU A 68 15.83 8.91 1.22
N LEU A 69 16.50 8.49 2.29
CA LEU A 69 17.39 9.37 3.06
C LEU A 69 18.54 9.91 2.20
N LEU A 70 19.25 9.03 1.49
CA LEU A 70 20.41 9.40 0.69
C LEU A 70 20.04 10.33 -0.48
N VAL A 71 18.96 10.03 -1.19
CA VAL A 71 18.58 10.79 -2.40
C VAL A 71 17.87 12.10 -2.03
N PHE A 72 16.85 12.03 -1.18
CA PHE A 72 16.00 13.19 -0.91
C PHE A 72 16.46 14.02 0.27
N HIS A 73 16.80 13.42 1.41
CA HIS A 73 17.18 14.22 2.59
C HIS A 73 18.60 14.74 2.52
N TYR A 74 19.56 13.90 2.17
CA TYR A 74 20.96 14.30 2.12
C TYR A 74 21.41 14.76 0.73
N GLY A 75 20.93 14.13 -0.35
CA GLY A 75 21.25 14.53 -1.71
C GLY A 75 20.65 15.87 -2.10
N MET A 76 19.39 16.13 -1.74
CA MET A 76 18.73 17.43 -1.93
C MET A 76 18.92 18.39 -0.74
N GLY A 77 19.30 17.87 0.43
CA GLY A 77 19.39 18.64 1.66
C GLY A 77 18.07 19.32 2.02
N GLY A 78 18.13 20.59 2.43
CA GLY A 78 16.94 21.37 2.72
C GLY A 78 16.05 21.63 1.51
N ALA A 79 16.58 21.50 0.28
CA ALA A 79 15.83 21.74 -0.96
C ALA A 79 14.68 20.72 -1.21
N VAL A 80 14.55 19.70 -0.36
CA VAL A 80 13.38 18.81 -0.34
C VAL A 80 12.08 19.57 -0.01
N PHE A 81 12.19 20.68 0.73
CA PHE A 81 11.09 21.59 1.07
C PHE A 81 11.03 22.79 0.15
N VAL A 82 9.83 23.21 -0.21
CA VAL A 82 9.55 24.48 -0.89
C VAL A 82 9.48 25.62 0.15
N GLU A 83 8.97 25.31 1.35
CA GLU A 83 8.85 26.28 2.44
C GLU A 83 10.24 26.65 3.01
N PRO A 84 10.66 27.94 2.97
CA PRO A 84 12.02 28.35 3.34
C PRO A 84 12.41 28.02 4.78
N ARG A 85 11.48 28.10 5.73
CA ARG A 85 11.72 27.78 7.15
C ARG A 85 12.05 26.30 7.34
N LEU A 86 11.34 25.41 6.62
CA LEU A 86 11.61 23.99 6.64
C LEU A 86 12.90 23.66 5.88
N ALA A 87 13.14 24.32 4.76
CA ALA A 87 14.37 24.18 3.98
C ALA A 87 15.62 24.51 4.80
N ALA A 88 15.54 25.51 5.67
CA ALA A 88 16.63 25.89 6.58
C ALA A 88 17.03 24.77 7.59
N LEU A 89 16.18 23.77 7.82
CA LEU A 89 16.48 22.63 8.68
C LEU A 89 17.49 21.65 8.07
N GLY A 90 17.74 21.74 6.77
CA GLY A 90 18.65 20.85 6.06
C GLY A 90 18.21 19.39 6.03
N GLY A 91 19.09 18.49 5.61
CA GLY A 91 18.80 17.07 5.48
C GLY A 91 18.46 16.36 6.80
N ALA A 92 19.14 16.72 7.89
CA ALA A 92 18.86 16.17 9.21
C ALA A 92 17.46 16.58 9.71
N GLY A 93 17.09 17.86 9.51
CA GLY A 93 15.75 18.33 9.84
C GLY A 93 14.66 17.68 8.98
N ALA A 94 14.90 17.49 7.68
CA ALA A 94 14.00 16.75 6.81
C ALA A 94 13.80 15.31 7.31
N THR A 95 14.87 14.64 7.71
CA THR A 95 14.82 13.30 8.30
C THR A 95 13.98 13.26 9.57
N ALA A 96 14.24 14.20 10.50
CA ALA A 96 13.50 14.29 11.76
C ALA A 96 12.01 14.60 11.53
N PHE A 97 11.69 15.54 10.64
CA PHE A 97 10.32 15.87 10.24
C PHE A 97 9.57 14.65 9.72
N PHE A 98 10.18 13.94 8.75
CA PHE A 98 9.53 12.77 8.16
C PHE A 98 9.41 11.61 9.15
N ALA A 99 10.42 11.36 9.99
CA ALA A 99 10.35 10.34 11.03
C ALA A 99 9.25 10.65 12.06
N ALA A 100 9.13 11.91 12.50
CA ALA A 100 8.06 12.34 13.38
C ALA A 100 6.68 12.18 12.76
N LEU A 101 6.51 12.61 11.51
CA LEU A 101 5.27 12.44 10.76
C LEU A 101 4.89 10.96 10.61
N ALA A 102 5.87 10.11 10.32
CA ALA A 102 5.66 8.68 10.16
C ALA A 102 5.25 8.01 11.48
N CYS A 103 5.90 8.38 12.59
CA CYS A 103 5.55 7.89 13.93
C CYS A 103 4.16 8.37 14.35
N LEU A 104 3.86 9.65 14.15
CA LEU A 104 2.55 10.22 14.48
C LEU A 104 1.44 9.57 13.66
N SER A 105 1.63 9.41 12.36
CA SER A 105 0.67 8.74 11.47
C SER A 105 0.40 7.29 11.92
N TRP A 106 1.45 6.57 12.32
CA TRP A 106 1.31 5.22 12.85
C TRP A 106 0.54 5.20 14.18
N LEU A 107 0.86 6.08 15.11
CA LEU A 107 0.17 6.17 16.41
C LEU A 107 -1.31 6.51 16.24
N LEU A 108 -1.62 7.48 15.39
CA LEU A 108 -3.01 7.88 15.10
C LEU A 108 -3.79 6.75 14.44
N TYR A 109 -3.19 6.07 13.46
CA TYR A 109 -3.79 4.91 12.82
C TYR A 109 -4.06 3.80 13.85
N ASP A 110 -3.08 3.45 14.67
CA ASP A 110 -3.21 2.40 15.67
C ASP A 110 -4.28 2.76 16.72
N ALA A 111 -4.27 3.99 17.22
CA ALA A 111 -5.28 4.48 18.15
C ALA A 111 -6.69 4.44 17.55
N LEU A 112 -6.85 4.88 16.29
CA LEU A 112 -8.14 4.88 15.59
C LEU A 112 -8.71 3.47 15.48
N PHE A 113 -7.92 2.50 15.02
CA PHE A 113 -8.40 1.13 14.79
C PHE A 113 -8.51 0.29 16.08
N ARG A 114 -7.81 0.68 17.16
CA ARG A 114 -8.03 0.11 18.51
C ARG A 114 -9.18 0.74 19.27
N SER A 115 -9.67 1.89 18.85
CA SER A 115 -10.78 2.59 19.49
C SER A 115 -12.09 1.80 19.44
N ARG A 116 -13.08 2.23 20.22
CA ARG A 116 -14.44 1.68 20.11
C ARG A 116 -15.00 1.85 18.71
N LEU A 117 -14.74 2.98 18.06
CA LEU A 117 -15.17 3.26 16.69
C LEU A 117 -14.55 2.26 15.70
N GLY A 118 -13.25 2.01 15.78
CA GLY A 118 -12.56 1.06 14.89
C GLY A 118 -13.08 -0.37 15.03
N ARG A 119 -13.51 -0.76 16.23
CA ARG A 119 -14.07 -2.09 16.51
C ARG A 119 -15.53 -2.22 16.12
N SER A 120 -16.37 -1.20 16.40
CA SER A 120 -17.82 -1.27 16.18
C SER A 120 -18.24 -0.81 14.78
N ARG A 121 -17.51 0.11 14.17
CA ARG A 121 -17.82 0.72 12.87
C ARG A 121 -16.57 0.86 11.99
N PRO A 122 -15.99 -0.26 11.52
CA PRO A 122 -14.70 -0.24 10.82
C PRO A 122 -14.71 0.61 9.54
N LEU A 123 -15.82 0.69 8.82
CA LEU A 123 -15.96 1.56 7.64
C LEU A 123 -15.86 3.05 7.98
N HIS A 124 -16.45 3.49 9.10
CA HIS A 124 -16.32 4.88 9.54
C HIS A 124 -14.89 5.21 9.96
N ALA A 125 -14.24 4.28 10.68
CA ALA A 125 -12.83 4.43 11.02
C ALA A 125 -11.93 4.48 9.77
N ALA A 126 -12.21 3.64 8.78
CA ALA A 126 -11.49 3.68 7.50
C ALA A 126 -11.71 5.01 6.76
N ALA A 127 -12.94 5.54 6.73
CA ALA A 127 -13.24 6.83 6.12
C ALA A 127 -12.49 8.00 6.82
N ILE A 128 -12.44 8.00 8.15
CA ILE A 128 -11.69 8.99 8.93
C ILE A 128 -10.19 8.86 8.65
N GLY A 129 -9.65 7.64 8.66
CA GLY A 129 -8.25 7.38 8.35
C GLY A 129 -7.88 7.81 6.93
N PHE A 130 -8.77 7.58 5.96
CA PHE A 130 -8.58 8.04 4.58
C PHE A 130 -8.63 9.56 4.48
N ALA A 131 -9.58 10.24 5.13
CA ALA A 131 -9.63 11.69 5.17
C ALA A 131 -8.35 12.30 5.78
N ALA A 132 -7.85 11.73 6.87
CA ALA A 132 -6.58 12.12 7.47
C ALA A 132 -5.40 11.93 6.50
N LEU A 133 -5.37 10.81 5.78
CA LEU A 133 -4.35 10.55 4.75
C LEU A 133 -4.40 11.62 3.64
N VAL A 134 -5.58 11.96 3.15
CA VAL A 134 -5.75 13.02 2.12
C VAL A 134 -5.24 14.37 2.61
N LEU A 135 -5.51 14.72 3.88
CA LEU A 135 -4.97 15.94 4.49
C LEU A 135 -3.44 15.92 4.56
N VAL A 136 -2.84 14.79 4.94
CA VAL A 136 -1.37 14.63 4.95
C VAL A 136 -0.80 14.76 3.54
N ILE A 137 -1.42 14.13 2.53
CA ILE A 137 -1.02 14.25 1.12
C ILE A 137 -1.06 15.71 0.69
N TRP A 138 -2.17 16.39 0.93
CA TRP A 138 -2.35 17.78 0.60
C TRP A 138 -1.30 18.68 1.24
N ALA A 139 -1.06 18.49 2.54
CA ALA A 139 -0.06 19.26 3.28
C ALA A 139 1.38 19.02 2.76
N LEU A 140 1.74 17.76 2.51
CA LEU A 140 3.07 17.43 1.96
C LEU A 140 3.27 18.02 0.57
N CYS A 141 2.26 17.99 -0.31
CA CYS A 141 2.32 18.59 -1.64
C CYS A 141 2.44 20.13 -1.58
N ARG A 142 2.08 20.77 -0.45
CA ARG A 142 2.24 22.23 -0.25
C ARG A 142 3.61 22.62 0.27
N VAL A 143 4.24 21.77 1.07
CA VAL A 143 5.49 22.11 1.76
C VAL A 143 6.73 21.46 1.15
N MET A 144 6.57 20.40 0.36
CA MET A 144 7.67 19.65 -0.26
C MET A 144 7.72 19.89 -1.78
N GLN A 145 8.91 19.66 -2.35
CA GLN A 145 9.05 19.55 -3.80
C GLN A 145 8.11 18.43 -4.33
N PRO A 146 7.45 18.61 -5.48
CA PRO A 146 6.43 17.68 -5.97
C PRO A 146 6.90 16.24 -6.03
N GLN A 147 8.07 15.98 -6.60
CA GLN A 147 8.64 14.64 -6.67
C GLN A 147 8.93 14.04 -5.29
N ALA A 148 9.46 14.86 -4.37
CA ALA A 148 9.72 14.44 -2.99
C ALA A 148 8.41 14.09 -2.27
N ALA A 149 7.36 14.91 -2.39
CA ALA A 149 6.06 14.65 -1.79
C ALA A 149 5.50 13.28 -2.22
N PHE A 150 5.54 12.94 -3.51
CA PHE A 150 5.08 11.65 -4.03
C PHE A 150 5.81 10.46 -3.41
N VAL A 151 7.15 10.53 -3.34
CA VAL A 151 7.97 9.45 -2.78
C VAL A 151 7.73 9.30 -1.27
N HIS A 152 7.61 10.41 -0.54
CA HIS A 152 7.37 10.37 0.90
C HIS A 152 5.97 9.85 1.26
N VAL A 153 4.94 10.25 0.50
CA VAL A 153 3.60 9.64 0.63
C VAL A 153 3.65 8.15 0.35
N GLY A 154 4.35 7.72 -0.70
CA GLY A 154 4.55 6.31 -1.01
C GLY A 154 5.19 5.53 0.14
N ALA A 155 6.20 6.10 0.79
CA ALA A 155 6.86 5.51 1.94
C ALA A 155 5.96 5.44 3.20
N LEU A 156 5.11 6.46 3.43
CA LEU A 156 4.14 6.45 4.54
C LEU A 156 3.07 5.39 4.36
N VAL A 157 2.56 5.25 3.12
CA VAL A 157 1.48 4.33 2.77
C VAL A 157 1.97 2.89 2.67
N GLY A 158 3.21 2.66 2.21
CA GLY A 158 3.79 1.34 1.99
C GLY A 158 4.32 0.62 3.23
N ARG A 159 4.06 1.10 4.43
CA ARG A 159 4.52 0.45 5.67
C ARG A 159 3.90 -0.93 5.87
N ALA A 160 4.75 -1.94 6.05
CA ALA A 160 4.32 -3.28 6.41
C ALA A 160 3.68 -3.31 7.82
N PRO A 161 2.53 -3.97 8.00
CA PRO A 161 1.93 -4.15 9.31
C PRO A 161 2.72 -5.14 10.17
N ASP A 162 2.70 -4.91 11.49
CA ASP A 162 3.29 -5.77 12.49
C ASP A 162 2.57 -7.14 12.53
N ALA A 163 3.33 -8.24 12.45
CA ALA A 163 2.81 -9.60 12.25
C ALA A 163 2.27 -10.29 13.51
N ASP A 164 2.34 -9.65 14.69
CA ASP A 164 2.29 -10.37 15.98
C ASP A 164 0.92 -10.60 16.61
N ARG A 165 -0.20 -10.25 15.97
CA ARG A 165 -1.53 -10.48 16.56
C ARG A 165 -2.56 -10.94 15.53
N GLY A 166 -2.64 -12.23 15.33
CA GLY A 166 -3.61 -13.00 14.55
C GLY A 166 -4.68 -12.23 13.73
N LEU A 167 -5.87 -11.99 14.28
CA LEU A 167 -6.95 -11.33 13.56
C LEU A 167 -6.65 -9.87 13.22
N GLN A 168 -6.01 -9.12 14.13
CA GLN A 168 -5.60 -7.73 13.86
C GLN A 168 -4.51 -7.67 12.81
N GLY A 169 -3.57 -8.63 12.79
CA GLY A 169 -2.58 -8.78 11.75
C GLY A 169 -3.22 -9.01 10.37
N LYS A 170 -4.25 -9.85 10.30
CA LYS A 170 -5.02 -10.11 9.06
C LYS A 170 -5.72 -8.85 8.55
N ILE A 171 -6.38 -8.08 9.44
CA ILE A 171 -7.05 -6.83 9.07
C ILE A 171 -6.03 -5.81 8.55
N ARG A 172 -4.91 -5.61 9.24
CA ARG A 172 -3.84 -4.69 8.83
C ARG A 172 -3.18 -5.12 7.52
N SER A 173 -2.93 -6.42 7.35
CA SER A 173 -2.43 -6.99 6.09
C SER A 173 -3.39 -6.72 4.94
N THR A 174 -4.70 -6.87 5.17
CA THR A 174 -5.72 -6.54 4.18
C THR A 174 -5.70 -5.05 3.84
N HIS A 175 -5.65 -4.14 4.83
CA HIS A 175 -5.53 -2.70 4.57
C HIS A 175 -4.27 -2.37 3.75
N ASN A 176 -3.13 -2.95 4.10
CA ASN A 176 -1.89 -2.77 3.34
C ASN A 176 -2.00 -3.27 1.90
N SER A 177 -2.74 -4.34 1.66
CA SER A 177 -2.94 -4.87 0.31
C SER A 177 -3.72 -3.92 -0.60
N TYR A 178 -4.62 -3.08 -0.07
CA TYR A 178 -5.31 -2.04 -0.83
C TYR A 178 -4.36 -0.94 -1.33
N LEU A 179 -3.26 -0.72 -0.63
CA LEU A 179 -2.29 0.30 -0.95
C LEU A 179 -1.16 -0.20 -1.88
N THR A 180 -1.11 -1.50 -2.16
CA THR A 180 -0.04 -2.11 -2.99
C THR A 180 0.00 -1.50 -4.39
N LEU A 181 -1.13 -1.44 -5.10
CA LEU A 181 -1.19 -0.89 -6.46
C LEU A 181 -0.84 0.61 -6.50
N PRO A 182 -1.41 1.46 -5.63
CA PRO A 182 -0.98 2.85 -5.51
C PRO A 182 0.52 3.02 -5.27
N VAL A 183 1.12 2.23 -4.37
CA VAL A 183 2.56 2.30 -4.08
C VAL A 183 3.40 1.93 -5.31
N VAL A 184 3.05 0.84 -6.00
CA VAL A 184 3.73 0.45 -7.24
C VAL A 184 3.64 1.56 -8.28
N PHE A 185 2.46 2.19 -8.43
CA PHE A 185 2.32 3.31 -9.35
C PHE A 185 3.20 4.50 -8.93
N MET A 186 3.21 4.86 -7.65
CA MET A 186 4.07 5.95 -7.16
C MET A 186 5.56 5.68 -7.40
N MET A 187 6.00 4.43 -7.31
CA MET A 187 7.38 4.04 -7.65
C MET A 187 7.70 4.26 -9.14
N LEU A 188 6.72 4.05 -10.02
CA LEU A 188 6.85 4.26 -11.46
C LEU A 188 6.66 5.71 -11.86
N SER A 189 5.88 6.48 -11.12
CA SER A 189 5.45 7.85 -11.45
C SER A 189 6.61 8.83 -11.56
N LYS A 190 7.76 8.54 -10.96
CA LYS A 190 8.97 9.38 -11.09
C LYS A 190 9.36 9.64 -12.55
N ASN A 191 8.97 8.75 -13.46
CA ASN A 191 9.25 8.86 -14.90
C ASN A 191 8.18 9.68 -15.65
N PHE A 192 7.10 10.10 -14.98
CA PHE A 192 5.99 10.82 -15.56
C PHE A 192 5.80 12.17 -14.86
N SER A 193 6.53 13.19 -15.35
CA SER A 193 6.48 14.55 -14.77
C SER A 193 5.08 15.15 -14.75
N SER A 194 4.20 14.77 -15.68
CA SER A 194 2.79 15.20 -15.72
C SER A 194 1.99 14.78 -14.48
N THR A 195 2.46 13.82 -13.69
CA THR A 195 1.75 13.39 -12.47
C THR A 195 2.16 14.21 -11.24
N TRP A 196 3.46 14.35 -11.01
CA TRP A 196 3.97 15.03 -9.81
C TRP A 196 4.28 16.51 -10.05
N GLY A 197 4.44 16.94 -11.30
CA GLY A 197 4.69 18.33 -11.67
C GLY A 197 3.43 19.18 -11.84
N SER A 198 2.23 18.58 -11.81
CA SER A 198 0.96 19.28 -11.93
C SER A 198 0.63 20.06 -10.64
N GLU A 199 -0.02 21.22 -10.78
CA GLU A 199 -0.59 21.97 -9.64
C GLU A 199 -1.63 21.13 -8.87
N HIS A 200 -2.22 20.13 -9.52
CA HIS A 200 -3.20 19.21 -8.96
C HIS A 200 -2.57 17.88 -8.51
N ALA A 201 -1.25 17.83 -8.28
CA ALA A 201 -0.52 16.62 -7.90
C ALA A 201 -1.16 15.87 -6.71
N TRP A 202 -1.65 16.59 -5.69
CA TRP A 202 -2.36 15.99 -4.55
C TRP A 202 -3.65 15.28 -4.95
N ALA A 203 -4.42 15.83 -5.89
CA ALA A 203 -5.66 15.22 -6.37
C ALA A 203 -5.36 14.00 -7.24
N ILE A 204 -4.34 14.07 -8.09
CA ILE A 204 -3.86 12.94 -8.90
C ILE A 204 -3.45 11.80 -7.99
N LEU A 205 -2.63 12.07 -6.96
CA LEU A 205 -2.15 11.06 -6.03
C LEU A 205 -3.30 10.42 -5.22
N THR A 206 -4.22 11.25 -4.72
CA THR A 206 -5.40 10.78 -4.01
C THR A 206 -6.27 9.90 -4.90
N GLY A 207 -6.54 10.34 -6.13
CA GLY A 207 -7.34 9.57 -7.10
C GLY A 207 -6.70 8.23 -7.46
N LEU A 208 -5.38 8.18 -7.61
CA LEU A 208 -4.65 6.92 -7.84
C LEU A 208 -4.77 5.94 -6.68
N ILE A 209 -4.75 6.45 -5.43
CA ILE A 209 -4.98 5.62 -4.24
C ILE A 209 -6.39 5.05 -4.27
N VAL A 210 -7.40 5.87 -4.60
CA VAL A 210 -8.80 5.43 -4.70
C VAL A 210 -8.96 4.38 -5.80
N ILE A 211 -8.45 4.62 -7.00
CA ILE A 211 -8.54 3.67 -8.12
C ILE A 211 -7.85 2.36 -7.76
N GLY A 212 -6.63 2.42 -7.21
CA GLY A 212 -5.92 1.22 -6.77
C GLY A 212 -6.67 0.43 -5.71
N ALA A 213 -7.30 1.12 -4.75
CA ALA A 213 -8.14 0.49 -3.73
C ALA A 213 -9.38 -0.18 -4.34
N ILE A 214 -10.06 0.48 -5.27
CA ILE A 214 -11.24 -0.05 -5.98
C ILE A 214 -10.85 -1.31 -6.77
N VAL A 215 -9.76 -1.28 -7.53
CA VAL A 215 -9.27 -2.43 -8.30
C VAL A 215 -8.87 -3.57 -7.35
N ARG A 216 -8.17 -3.27 -6.24
CA ARG A 216 -7.83 -4.30 -5.24
C ARG A 216 -9.08 -4.91 -4.61
N HIS A 217 -10.14 -4.13 -4.41
CA HIS A 217 -11.41 -4.63 -3.90
C HIS A 217 -12.02 -5.69 -4.81
N TRP A 218 -11.92 -5.50 -6.13
CA TRP A 218 -12.36 -6.51 -7.09
C TRP A 218 -11.62 -7.85 -6.90
N PHE A 219 -10.29 -7.82 -6.75
CA PHE A 219 -9.52 -9.04 -6.49
C PHE A 219 -9.98 -9.74 -5.21
N LEU A 220 -10.29 -8.99 -4.14
CA LEU A 220 -10.80 -9.57 -2.90
C LEU A 220 -12.20 -10.18 -3.05
N LEU A 221 -13.06 -9.61 -3.90
CA LEU A 221 -14.36 -10.20 -4.25
C LEU A 221 -14.20 -11.45 -5.11
N HIS A 222 -13.27 -11.41 -6.05
CA HIS A 222 -12.92 -12.56 -6.89
C HIS A 222 -12.44 -13.73 -6.03
N ASP A 223 -11.51 -13.50 -5.11
CA ASP A 223 -10.98 -14.52 -4.19
C ASP A 223 -12.06 -15.16 -3.31
N LYS A 224 -13.19 -14.45 -3.11
CA LYS A 224 -14.34 -14.94 -2.35
C LYS A 224 -15.45 -15.52 -3.22
N GLY A 225 -15.25 -15.67 -4.53
CA GLY A 225 -16.26 -16.14 -5.47
C GLY A 225 -17.46 -15.18 -5.67
N ARG A 226 -17.31 -13.89 -5.28
CA ARG A 226 -18.39 -12.88 -5.29
C ARG A 226 -18.21 -11.84 -6.40
N THR A 227 -17.69 -12.24 -7.54
CA THR A 227 -17.35 -11.33 -8.66
C THR A 227 -18.55 -10.54 -9.20
N HIS A 228 -19.76 -11.11 -9.14
CA HIS A 228 -20.99 -10.43 -9.58
C HIS A 228 -21.28 -9.14 -8.80
N GLU A 229 -20.86 -9.05 -7.54
CA GLU A 229 -21.04 -7.86 -6.72
C GLU A 229 -20.05 -6.73 -7.10
N GLY A 230 -18.95 -7.08 -7.76
CA GLY A 230 -17.89 -6.17 -8.19
C GLY A 230 -17.95 -5.75 -9.66
N ARG A 231 -18.99 -6.10 -10.42
CA ARG A 231 -19.07 -5.79 -11.86
C ARG A 231 -18.95 -4.31 -12.22
N TRP A 232 -19.30 -3.41 -11.31
CA TRP A 232 -19.20 -1.96 -11.46
C TRP A 232 -17.78 -1.42 -11.31
N ILE A 233 -16.86 -2.22 -10.75
CA ILE A 233 -15.51 -1.79 -10.36
C ILE A 233 -14.68 -1.41 -11.57
N TRP A 234 -14.69 -2.22 -12.63
CA TRP A 234 -13.91 -1.92 -13.83
C TRP A 234 -14.40 -0.67 -14.56
N PRO A 235 -15.70 -0.48 -14.80
CA PRO A 235 -16.21 0.79 -15.34
C PRO A 235 -15.81 1.99 -14.47
N ALA A 236 -15.93 1.89 -13.17
CA ALA A 236 -15.56 2.97 -12.25
C ALA A 236 -14.04 3.26 -12.27
N ALA A 237 -13.19 2.24 -12.30
CA ALA A 237 -11.75 2.39 -12.38
C ALA A 237 -11.32 3.05 -13.70
N ILE A 238 -11.90 2.65 -14.82
CA ILE A 238 -11.62 3.23 -16.16
C ILE A 238 -12.08 4.70 -16.19
N ALA A 239 -13.29 4.98 -15.73
CA ALA A 239 -13.80 6.35 -15.67
C ALA A 239 -12.93 7.24 -14.76
N GLY A 240 -12.54 6.73 -13.58
CA GLY A 240 -11.63 7.41 -12.67
C GLY A 240 -10.26 7.69 -13.29
N ALA A 241 -9.68 6.71 -13.97
CA ALA A 241 -8.41 6.87 -14.68
C ALA A 241 -8.49 7.93 -15.79
N PHE A 242 -9.60 7.96 -16.52
CA PHE A 242 -9.85 8.97 -17.55
C PHE A 242 -9.96 10.38 -16.95
N VAL A 243 -10.68 10.53 -15.83
CA VAL A 243 -10.77 11.82 -15.11
C VAL A 243 -9.39 12.28 -14.64
N LEU A 244 -8.59 11.38 -14.06
CA LEU A 244 -7.23 11.71 -13.63
C LEU A 244 -6.33 12.11 -14.81
N PHE A 245 -6.47 11.45 -15.94
CA PHE A 245 -5.75 11.82 -17.16
C PHE A 245 -6.11 13.24 -17.61
N LEU A 246 -7.38 13.62 -17.55
CA LEU A 246 -7.81 15.01 -17.87
C LEU A 246 -7.25 16.01 -16.86
N VAL A 247 -7.30 15.71 -15.57
CA VAL A 247 -6.73 16.57 -14.51
C VAL A 247 -5.21 16.75 -14.70
N ALA A 248 -4.49 15.67 -15.02
CA ALA A 248 -3.05 15.71 -15.26
C ALA A 248 -2.67 16.51 -16.53
N ARG A 249 -3.59 16.67 -17.48
CA ARG A 249 -3.38 17.48 -18.69
C ARG A 249 -3.79 18.94 -18.52
N ALA A 250 -4.63 19.24 -17.56
CA ALA A 250 -5.14 20.59 -17.31
C ALA A 250 -4.23 21.44 -16.41
N GLY A 251 -3.28 20.82 -15.70
CA GLY A 251 -2.26 21.47 -14.87
C GLY A 251 -0.87 21.24 -15.41
#